data_5fdd1de6cc3f3ea14110a6ef0230d349
#
_entry.id   5fdd1de6cc3f3ea14110a6ef0230d349
#
_cell.length_a   1.000
_cell.length_b   1.000
_cell.length_c   1.000
_cell.angle_alpha   90.00
_cell.angle_beta   90.00
_cell.angle_gamma   90.00
#
_symmetry.space_group_name_H-M   'P 1'
#
loop_
_entity.id
_entity.type
_entity.pdbx_description
1 polymer ?
#
loop_
_entity_poly.entity_id
_entity_poly.type
_entity_poly.pdbx_seq_one_letter_code
_entity_poly.pdbx_strand_id
1 'polypeptide(L)'
;MLFRSEMGVPHYLVVEEEELDQYREGRCFGELLVMPHIYKAEYELCDELGFSKGTGPGPARNFCIDHSLWKGFDRHWVLDDNIDAFHYLNRNEKFEIRTGATFKAAEDFVCRYSNVPVAGFNYYSFCKKNDPVPPYVLNTRIYSCLLIDNKSGYRWRGRYNEDTDLSLRVLKDGLCTIQFNAFLCGKITTQRMKGGNTEEFYEDEGTLPKSQMLEKLHPDVAKVVFKFNRWHHQVDYSQFKKNQLIKIVDTSLLPKINNYGMELINL
;
A
#
# COMPACT_ATOMS: atom_id res chain seq x y z
N MET A 1 10.60 -11.17 6.94
CA MET A 1 9.59 -11.47 7.98
C MET A 1 10.09 -11.31 9.42
N LEU A 2 11.32 -11.71 9.76
CA LEU A 2 11.91 -11.50 11.11
C LEU A 2 11.79 -10.06 11.63
N PHE A 3 12.00 -9.07 10.76
CA PHE A 3 12.02 -7.67 11.11
C PHE A 3 10.71 -7.16 11.77
N ARG A 4 9.53 -7.62 11.29
CA ARG A 4 8.23 -7.18 11.85
C ARG A 4 8.01 -7.70 13.27
N SER A 5 8.46 -8.91 13.57
CA SER A 5 8.39 -9.49 14.92
C SER A 5 9.31 -8.76 15.89
N GLU A 6 10.50 -8.34 15.44
CA GLU A 6 11.44 -7.57 16.25
C GLU A 6 10.93 -6.17 16.58
N MET A 7 10.04 -5.60 15.74
CA MET A 7 9.40 -4.31 16.00
C MET A 7 8.30 -4.36 17.09
N GLY A 8 7.90 -5.54 17.54
CA GLY A 8 6.81 -5.71 18.51
C GLY A 8 5.43 -5.32 17.98
N VAL A 9 5.24 -5.33 16.64
CA VAL A 9 3.95 -5.01 16.01
C VAL A 9 3.16 -6.30 15.82
N PRO A 10 1.98 -6.45 16.46
CA PRO A 10 1.10 -7.59 16.20
C PRO A 10 0.70 -7.63 14.73
N HIS A 11 0.80 -8.79 14.11
CA HIS A 11 0.47 -8.93 12.69
C HIS A 11 -0.01 -10.34 12.36
N TYR A 12 -0.79 -10.41 11.29
CA TYR A 12 -1.22 -11.64 10.65
C TYR A 12 -0.41 -11.90 9.39
N LEU A 13 -0.19 -13.18 9.10
CA LEU A 13 0.29 -13.63 7.80
C LEU A 13 -0.90 -14.26 7.08
N VAL A 14 -1.39 -13.61 6.06
CA VAL A 14 -2.46 -14.12 5.22
C VAL A 14 -1.88 -15.10 4.23
N VAL A 15 -2.38 -16.32 4.27
CA VAL A 15 -1.92 -17.44 3.44
C VAL A 15 -3.11 -18.11 2.75
N GLU A 16 -2.85 -18.79 1.66
CA GLU A 16 -3.81 -19.69 1.04
C GLU A 16 -3.82 -21.05 1.76
N GLU A 17 -4.91 -21.79 1.62
CA GLU A 17 -5.05 -23.08 2.30
C GLU A 17 -3.96 -24.07 1.87
N GLU A 18 -3.59 -24.04 0.60
CA GLU A 18 -2.57 -24.88 0.00
C GLU A 18 -1.14 -24.58 0.50
N GLU A 19 -0.92 -23.38 0.97
CA GLU A 19 0.38 -22.91 1.49
C GLU A 19 0.52 -23.10 3.00
N LEU A 20 -0.59 -23.39 3.71
CA LEU A 20 -0.66 -23.37 5.17
C LEU A 20 0.38 -24.25 5.85
N ASP A 21 0.58 -25.48 5.37
CA ASP A 21 1.51 -26.43 5.97
C ASP A 21 2.98 -25.97 5.77
N GLN A 22 3.30 -25.41 4.62
CA GLN A 22 4.61 -24.82 4.34
C GLN A 22 4.93 -23.67 5.31
N TYR A 23 3.93 -22.80 5.59
CA TYR A 23 4.10 -21.70 6.53
C TYR A 23 4.16 -22.15 7.99
N ARG A 24 3.50 -23.27 8.36
CA ARG A 24 3.59 -23.88 9.69
C ARG A 24 4.95 -24.52 9.96
N GLU A 25 5.51 -25.19 8.96
CA GLU A 25 6.83 -25.80 9.04
C GLU A 25 7.96 -24.75 9.04
N GLY A 26 7.74 -23.63 8.33
CA GLY A 26 8.61 -22.47 8.37
C GLY A 26 8.53 -21.79 9.73
N ARG A 27 9.63 -21.24 10.23
CA ARG A 27 9.63 -20.40 11.44
C ARG A 27 8.98 -19.06 11.14
N CYS A 28 7.65 -19.07 10.94
CA CYS A 28 6.88 -17.84 10.71
C CYS A 28 6.59 -17.15 12.05
N PHE A 29 6.88 -15.86 12.11
CA PHE A 29 6.51 -15.01 13.23
C PHE A 29 5.23 -14.25 12.84
N GLY A 30 4.18 -14.41 13.65
CA GLY A 30 2.85 -13.84 13.41
C GLY A 30 1.78 -14.93 13.44
N GLU A 31 0.54 -14.50 13.56
CA GLU A 31 -0.62 -15.39 13.52
C GLU A 31 -0.98 -15.70 12.06
N LEU A 32 -1.09 -16.99 11.72
CA LEU A 32 -1.49 -17.40 10.38
C LEU A 32 -3.00 -17.19 10.20
N LEU A 33 -3.37 -16.54 9.13
CA LEU A 33 -4.74 -16.25 8.76
C LEU A 33 -5.03 -16.84 7.38
N VAL A 34 -5.78 -17.94 7.35
CA VAL A 34 -6.11 -18.63 6.09
C VAL A 34 -7.22 -17.86 5.36
N MET A 35 -6.95 -17.44 4.14
CA MET A 35 -7.92 -16.76 3.29
C MET A 35 -8.94 -17.76 2.74
N PRO A 36 -10.25 -17.55 2.96
CA PRO A 36 -11.27 -18.37 2.35
C PRO A 36 -11.24 -18.28 0.82
N HIS A 37 -11.36 -19.40 0.12
CA HIS A 37 -11.30 -19.48 -1.34
C HIS A 37 -12.32 -18.58 -2.06
N ILE A 38 -13.43 -18.24 -1.41
CA ILE A 38 -14.47 -17.37 -1.97
C ILE A 38 -13.93 -16.00 -2.39
N TYR A 39 -12.92 -15.46 -1.68
CA TYR A 39 -12.30 -14.18 -2.03
C TYR A 39 -11.60 -14.20 -3.39
N LYS A 40 -11.04 -15.34 -3.81
CA LYS A 40 -10.52 -15.53 -5.17
C LYS A 40 -11.64 -15.73 -6.17
N ALA A 41 -12.63 -16.57 -5.84
CA ALA A 41 -13.71 -16.94 -6.76
C ALA A 41 -14.59 -15.73 -7.15
N GLU A 42 -14.79 -14.78 -6.25
CA GLU A 42 -15.62 -13.58 -6.46
C GLU A 42 -14.79 -12.34 -6.82
N TYR A 43 -13.48 -12.46 -6.97
CA TYR A 43 -12.63 -11.32 -7.25
C TYR A 43 -12.80 -10.78 -8.67
N GLU A 44 -12.98 -9.46 -8.79
CA GLU A 44 -13.09 -8.76 -10.07
C GLU A 44 -11.71 -8.60 -10.73
N LEU A 45 -11.40 -9.40 -11.73
CA LEU A 45 -10.09 -9.41 -12.42
C LEU A 45 -9.86 -8.22 -13.35
N CYS A 46 -10.95 -7.60 -13.83
CA CYS A 46 -10.93 -6.48 -14.80
C CYS A 46 -10.28 -6.83 -16.15
N ASP A 47 -10.11 -8.10 -16.46
CA ASP A 47 -9.61 -8.61 -17.73
C ASP A 47 -10.40 -9.88 -18.17
N GLU A 48 -10.07 -10.42 -19.34
CA GLU A 48 -10.73 -11.59 -19.93
C GLU A 48 -9.87 -12.87 -19.84
N LEU A 49 -8.74 -12.83 -19.09
CA LEU A 49 -7.79 -13.94 -19.03
C LEU A 49 -8.24 -15.10 -18.13
N GLY A 50 -9.31 -14.90 -17.36
CA GLY A 50 -9.84 -15.91 -16.44
C GLY A 50 -8.94 -16.15 -15.21
N PHE A 51 -9.36 -17.08 -14.35
CA PHE A 51 -8.68 -17.33 -13.06
C PHE A 51 -7.44 -18.23 -13.15
N SER A 52 -7.22 -18.91 -14.28
CA SER A 52 -6.09 -19.83 -14.47
C SER A 52 -4.70 -19.16 -14.40
N LYS A 53 -4.66 -17.84 -14.57
CA LYS A 53 -3.43 -17.03 -14.54
C LYS A 53 -3.20 -16.32 -13.20
N GLY A 54 -3.78 -16.81 -12.11
CA GLY A 54 -3.69 -16.15 -10.81
C GLY A 54 -4.52 -14.87 -10.71
N THR A 55 -4.68 -14.33 -9.52
CA THR A 55 -5.54 -13.16 -9.23
C THR A 55 -4.77 -11.94 -8.74
N GLY A 56 -3.47 -12.08 -8.50
CA GLY A 56 -2.68 -11.08 -7.78
C GLY A 56 -3.07 -11.01 -6.28
N PRO A 57 -2.57 -10.00 -5.56
CA PRO A 57 -2.75 -9.90 -4.10
C PRO A 57 -4.12 -9.34 -3.67
N GLY A 58 -4.94 -8.88 -4.61
CA GLY A 58 -6.21 -8.20 -4.32
C GLY A 58 -7.19 -8.99 -3.47
N PRO A 59 -7.42 -10.31 -3.71
CA PRO A 59 -8.29 -11.13 -2.88
C PRO A 59 -7.86 -11.16 -1.41
N ALA A 60 -6.58 -11.38 -1.15
CA ALA A 60 -6.03 -11.41 0.21
C ALA A 60 -6.19 -10.05 0.92
N ARG A 61 -5.99 -8.96 0.19
CA ARG A 61 -6.18 -7.61 0.73
C ARG A 61 -7.65 -7.31 1.03
N ASN A 62 -8.59 -7.78 0.20
CA ASN A 62 -10.02 -7.67 0.47
C ASN A 62 -10.43 -8.48 1.70
N PHE A 63 -9.86 -9.67 1.87
CA PHE A 63 -10.04 -10.47 3.08
C PHE A 63 -9.50 -9.75 4.32
N CYS A 64 -8.36 -9.05 4.23
CA CYS A 64 -7.82 -8.24 5.34
C CYS A 64 -8.81 -7.17 5.80
N ILE A 65 -9.52 -6.49 4.88
CA ILE A 65 -10.55 -5.51 5.24
C ILE A 65 -11.63 -6.16 6.08
N ASP A 66 -12.21 -7.28 5.61
CA ASP A 66 -13.32 -7.94 6.28
C ASP A 66 -12.90 -8.51 7.63
N HIS A 67 -11.72 -9.12 7.71
CA HIS A 67 -11.15 -9.60 8.96
C HIS A 67 -10.92 -8.44 9.95
N SER A 68 -10.41 -7.31 9.48
CA SER A 68 -10.18 -6.14 10.31
C SER A 68 -11.49 -5.53 10.84
N LEU A 69 -12.53 -5.45 10.00
CA LEU A 69 -13.87 -5.04 10.39
C LEU A 69 -14.48 -6.01 11.43
N TRP A 70 -14.34 -7.32 11.22
CA TRP A 70 -14.80 -8.34 12.15
C TRP A 70 -14.11 -8.22 13.52
N LYS A 71 -12.83 -7.86 13.55
CA LYS A 71 -12.08 -7.56 14.78
C LYS A 71 -12.44 -6.21 15.41
N GLY A 72 -13.26 -5.38 14.76
CA GLY A 72 -13.72 -4.08 15.28
C GLY A 72 -12.74 -2.93 15.05
N PHE A 73 -11.80 -3.07 14.12
CA PHE A 73 -10.85 -2.00 13.79
C PHE A 73 -11.38 -1.08 12.68
N ASP A 74 -11.16 0.21 12.84
CA ASP A 74 -11.51 1.21 11.83
C ASP A 74 -10.50 1.24 10.68
N ARG A 75 -9.23 0.92 10.97
CA ARG A 75 -8.12 0.90 10.01
C ARG A 75 -7.22 -0.29 10.24
N HIS A 76 -6.52 -0.69 9.17
CA HIS A 76 -5.46 -1.69 9.25
C HIS A 76 -4.33 -1.39 8.28
N TRP A 77 -3.17 -1.97 8.55
CA TRP A 77 -2.03 -1.95 7.62
C TRP A 77 -2.02 -3.20 6.76
N VAL A 78 -1.79 -3.00 5.47
CA VAL A 78 -1.46 -4.07 4.51
C VAL A 78 -0.02 -3.88 4.09
N LEU A 79 0.77 -4.94 4.21
CA LEU A 79 2.19 -4.92 3.89
C LEU A 79 2.52 -6.07 2.95
N ASP A 80 3.22 -5.77 1.86
CA ASP A 80 3.77 -6.83 0.99
C ASP A 80 4.81 -7.66 1.75
N ASP A 81 4.97 -8.91 1.38
CA ASP A 81 5.88 -9.88 2.00
C ASP A 81 7.36 -9.56 1.79
N ASN A 82 7.67 -8.79 0.75
CA ASN A 82 9.02 -8.41 0.36
C ASN A 82 9.49 -7.07 0.95
N ILE A 83 8.80 -6.53 1.96
CA ILE A 83 9.30 -5.39 2.75
C ILE A 83 10.31 -5.94 3.76
N ASP A 84 11.52 -5.40 3.72
CA ASP A 84 12.67 -5.84 4.52
C ASP A 84 13.03 -4.90 5.68
N ALA A 85 12.72 -3.61 5.58
CA ALA A 85 13.07 -2.63 6.59
C ALA A 85 12.13 -1.43 6.61
N PHE A 86 12.14 -0.68 7.72
CA PHE A 86 11.47 0.61 7.85
C PHE A 86 12.47 1.68 8.28
N HIS A 87 12.25 2.91 7.78
CA HIS A 87 13.12 4.03 8.08
C HIS A 87 12.29 5.28 8.31
N TYR A 88 12.81 6.21 9.11
CA TYR A 88 12.32 7.58 9.09
C TYR A 88 13.32 8.50 8.37
N LEU A 89 12.79 9.51 7.71
CA LEU A 89 13.57 10.53 7.01
C LEU A 89 13.67 11.77 7.89
N ASN A 90 14.88 12.14 8.27
CA ASN A 90 15.15 13.36 9.02
C ASN A 90 16.25 14.16 8.32
N ARG A 91 15.93 15.41 7.92
CA ARG A 91 16.86 16.28 7.19
C ARG A 91 17.52 15.58 6.00
N ASN A 92 16.72 14.81 5.28
CA ASN A 92 17.12 14.00 4.12
C ASN A 92 18.11 12.86 4.42
N GLU A 93 18.29 12.51 5.68
CA GLU A 93 18.99 11.29 6.12
C GLU A 93 18.01 10.23 6.58
N LYS A 94 18.31 8.97 6.28
CA LYS A 94 17.44 7.82 6.53
C LYS A 94 17.98 7.03 7.71
N PHE A 95 17.13 6.85 8.72
CA PHE A 95 17.45 6.12 9.93
C PHE A 95 16.54 4.91 10.04
N GLU A 96 17.12 3.73 10.23
CA GLU A 96 16.38 2.48 10.41
C GLU A 96 15.55 2.53 11.70
N ILE A 97 14.34 1.98 11.62
CA ILE A 97 13.39 1.93 12.73
C ILE A 97 13.09 0.48 13.08
N ARG A 98 13.14 0.19 14.39
CA ARG A 98 12.85 -1.12 14.95
C ARG A 98 11.70 -1.11 15.95
N THR A 99 10.78 -0.16 15.82
CA THR A 99 9.58 -0.04 16.70
C THR A 99 8.33 0.24 15.89
N GLY A 100 7.17 -0.08 16.42
CA GLY A 100 5.87 0.24 15.79
C GLY A 100 5.48 1.72 15.85
N ALA A 101 6.30 2.60 16.43
CA ALA A 101 5.96 4.01 16.64
C ALA A 101 5.63 4.76 15.35
N THR A 102 6.29 4.43 14.24
CA THR A 102 6.02 5.07 12.94
C THR A 102 4.65 4.74 12.38
N PHE A 103 4.20 3.50 12.54
CA PHE A 103 2.84 3.10 12.15
C PHE A 103 1.82 3.90 12.95
N LYS A 104 1.99 3.95 14.27
CA LYS A 104 1.10 4.71 15.16
C LYS A 104 1.11 6.20 14.86
N ALA A 105 2.27 6.78 14.55
CA ALA A 105 2.39 8.18 14.19
C ALA A 105 1.67 8.51 12.88
N ALA A 106 1.75 7.64 11.87
CA ALA A 106 1.02 7.79 10.63
C ALA A 106 -0.50 7.64 10.84
N GLU A 107 -0.94 6.69 11.65
CA GLU A 107 -2.34 6.53 12.05
C GLU A 107 -2.87 7.79 12.73
N ASP A 108 -2.16 8.31 13.74
CA ASP A 108 -2.54 9.52 14.46
C ASP A 108 -2.61 10.75 13.54
N PHE A 109 -1.75 10.81 12.52
CA PHE A 109 -1.81 11.88 11.53
C PHE A 109 -3.05 11.72 10.64
N VAL A 110 -3.29 10.54 10.08
CA VAL A 110 -4.39 10.28 9.15
C VAL A 110 -5.75 10.42 9.84
N CYS A 111 -5.88 9.98 11.09
CA CYS A 111 -7.11 10.07 11.87
C CYS A 111 -7.57 11.51 12.16
N ARG A 112 -6.78 12.52 11.82
CA ARG A 112 -7.19 13.94 11.89
C ARG A 112 -8.07 14.38 10.73
N TYR A 113 -8.24 13.53 9.71
CA TYR A 113 -8.94 13.84 8.47
C TYR A 113 -10.02 12.81 8.18
N SER A 114 -11.19 13.29 7.71
CA SER A 114 -12.35 12.43 7.41
C SER A 114 -12.32 11.81 6.02
N ASN A 115 -11.48 12.32 5.12
CA ASN A 115 -11.53 11.97 3.69
C ASN A 115 -10.24 11.33 3.17
N VAL A 116 -9.61 10.48 3.98
CA VAL A 116 -8.39 9.76 3.62
C VAL A 116 -8.61 8.25 3.73
N PRO A 117 -9.20 7.61 2.71
CA PRO A 117 -9.39 6.15 2.68
C PRO A 117 -8.09 5.35 2.63
N VAL A 118 -7.06 5.89 1.96
CA VAL A 118 -5.79 5.21 1.71
C VAL A 118 -4.62 6.13 2.03
N ALA A 119 -3.74 5.67 2.88
CA ALA A 119 -2.44 6.29 3.14
C ALA A 119 -1.34 5.22 3.14
N GLY A 120 -0.08 5.61 3.25
CA GLY A 120 0.99 4.63 3.36
C GLY A 120 2.39 5.23 3.25
N PHE A 121 3.40 4.38 3.36
CA PHE A 121 4.80 4.79 3.32
C PHE A 121 5.35 4.76 1.91
N ASN A 122 6.23 5.72 1.61
CA ASN A 122 6.97 5.72 0.35
C ASN A 122 8.12 4.71 0.41
N TYR A 123 8.62 4.33 -0.76
CA TYR A 123 9.79 3.46 -0.84
C TYR A 123 11.08 4.19 -0.44
N TYR A 124 11.91 3.48 0.30
CA TYR A 124 13.27 3.93 0.65
C TYR A 124 14.07 4.42 -0.57
N SER A 125 13.96 3.72 -1.71
CA SER A 125 14.72 4.04 -2.92
C SER A 125 14.26 5.33 -3.61
N PHE A 126 13.04 5.81 -3.37
CA PHE A 126 12.48 6.97 -4.05
C PHE A 126 12.85 8.30 -3.37
N CYS A 127 13.21 8.27 -2.08
CA CYS A 127 13.70 9.44 -1.39
C CYS A 127 15.23 9.49 -1.44
N LYS A 128 15.78 10.29 -2.35
CA LYS A 128 17.24 10.39 -2.55
C LYS A 128 17.86 11.40 -1.59
N LYS A 129 19.09 11.17 -1.14
CA LYS A 129 19.79 12.03 -0.19
C LYS A 129 19.95 13.49 -0.67
N ASN A 130 20.15 13.68 -1.96
CA ASN A 130 20.41 15.00 -2.56
C ASN A 130 19.16 15.64 -3.18
N ASP A 131 17.98 15.07 -2.94
CA ASP A 131 16.71 15.53 -3.51
C ASP A 131 15.70 15.66 -2.36
N PRO A 132 15.68 16.83 -1.68
CA PRO A 132 14.78 17.06 -0.55
C PRO A 132 13.32 16.87 -0.95
N VAL A 133 12.60 16.10 -0.16
CA VAL A 133 11.17 15.82 -0.36
C VAL A 133 10.35 16.32 0.83
N PRO A 134 9.11 16.74 0.61
CA PRO A 134 8.23 17.11 1.72
C PRO A 134 7.93 15.88 2.60
N PRO A 135 7.54 16.04 3.87
CA PRO A 135 7.29 14.93 4.79
C PRO A 135 6.18 13.99 4.31
N TYR A 136 5.28 14.47 3.50
CA TYR A 136 4.26 13.67 2.79
C TYR A 136 3.86 14.32 1.47
N VAL A 137 3.26 13.52 0.59
CA VAL A 137 2.65 13.96 -0.68
C VAL A 137 1.19 13.56 -0.66
N LEU A 138 0.33 14.46 -1.13
CA LEU A 138 -1.11 14.21 -1.30
C LEU A 138 -1.42 13.72 -2.71
N ASN A 139 -2.51 12.97 -2.79
CA ASN A 139 -3.21 12.68 -4.05
C ASN A 139 -2.34 11.99 -5.08
N THR A 140 -1.64 10.96 -4.63
CA THR A 140 -0.85 10.06 -5.46
C THR A 140 -1.16 8.60 -5.12
N ARG A 141 -0.61 7.68 -5.90
CA ARG A 141 -0.70 6.25 -5.64
C ARG A 141 0.06 5.86 -4.36
N ILE A 142 -0.44 4.86 -3.67
CA ILE A 142 0.22 4.23 -2.53
C ILE A 142 0.49 2.77 -2.88
N TYR A 143 1.65 2.24 -2.53
CA TYR A 143 2.05 0.87 -2.83
C TYR A 143 2.58 0.14 -1.61
N SER A 144 2.38 -1.16 -1.57
CA SER A 144 3.10 -2.14 -0.73
C SER A 144 3.03 -1.97 0.77
N CYS A 145 2.90 -0.76 1.28
CA CYS A 145 2.77 -0.45 2.70
C CYS A 145 1.61 0.53 2.87
N LEU A 146 0.39 -0.01 2.99
CA LEU A 146 -0.85 0.75 2.92
C LEU A 146 -1.57 0.75 4.27
N LEU A 147 -2.05 1.91 4.69
CA LEU A 147 -3.00 2.11 5.77
C LEU A 147 -4.39 2.32 5.16
N ILE A 148 -5.31 1.42 5.41
CA ILE A 148 -6.64 1.37 4.81
C ILE A 148 -7.70 1.73 5.83
N ASP A 149 -8.64 2.58 5.42
CA ASP A 149 -9.89 2.83 6.14
C ASP A 149 -10.89 1.73 5.79
N ASN A 150 -11.19 0.86 6.76
CA ASN A 150 -12.08 -0.29 6.58
C ASN A 150 -13.51 0.09 6.25
N LYS A 151 -13.95 1.27 6.70
CA LYS A 151 -15.32 1.78 6.54
C LYS A 151 -15.52 2.58 5.26
N SER A 152 -14.47 2.79 4.49
CA SER A 152 -14.51 3.61 3.26
C SER A 152 -15.34 3.00 2.13
N GLY A 153 -15.61 1.69 2.16
CA GLY A 153 -16.33 0.96 1.11
C GLY A 153 -15.48 0.59 -0.10
N TYR A 154 -14.25 1.03 -0.19
CA TYR A 154 -13.36 0.67 -1.28
C TYR A 154 -12.84 -0.77 -1.13
N ARG A 155 -12.74 -1.47 -2.27
CA ARG A 155 -12.19 -2.81 -2.39
C ARG A 155 -11.17 -2.83 -3.51
N TRP A 156 -10.15 -3.67 -3.39
CA TRP A 156 -9.24 -3.95 -4.51
C TRP A 156 -9.98 -4.70 -5.60
N ARG A 157 -9.60 -4.43 -6.83
CA ARG A 157 -9.99 -5.12 -8.04
C ARG A 157 -8.84 -5.05 -9.05
N GLY A 158 -8.93 -5.86 -10.09
CA GLY A 158 -7.91 -5.93 -11.14
C GLY A 158 -6.76 -6.86 -10.80
N ARG A 159 -6.35 -7.64 -11.78
CA ARG A 159 -5.21 -8.56 -11.68
C ARG A 159 -3.89 -7.81 -11.51
N TYR A 160 -3.80 -6.65 -12.16
CA TYR A 160 -2.60 -5.80 -12.21
C TYR A 160 -2.91 -4.40 -11.73
N ASN A 161 -1.87 -3.74 -11.18
CA ASN A 161 -1.95 -2.32 -10.76
C ASN A 161 -3.12 -2.01 -9.81
N GLU A 162 -3.55 -2.99 -9.05
CA GLU A 162 -4.69 -2.95 -8.14
C GLU A 162 -4.58 -1.80 -7.12
N ASP A 163 -3.36 -1.48 -6.63
CA ASP A 163 -3.11 -0.35 -5.75
C ASP A 163 -3.27 1.00 -6.45
N THR A 164 -2.86 1.06 -7.74
CA THR A 164 -3.03 2.27 -8.55
C THR A 164 -4.49 2.49 -8.88
N ASP A 165 -5.23 1.44 -9.26
CA ASP A 165 -6.68 1.49 -9.50
C ASP A 165 -7.42 1.96 -8.24
N LEU A 166 -7.11 1.38 -7.08
CA LEU A 166 -7.70 1.78 -5.80
C LEU A 166 -7.45 3.25 -5.51
N SER A 167 -6.20 3.72 -5.62
CA SER A 167 -5.85 5.12 -5.39
C SER A 167 -6.58 6.04 -6.37
N LEU A 168 -6.68 5.69 -7.65
CA LEU A 168 -7.36 6.51 -8.65
C LEU A 168 -8.86 6.60 -8.41
N ARG A 169 -9.53 5.53 -8.00
CA ARG A 169 -10.96 5.57 -7.64
C ARG A 169 -11.21 6.51 -6.46
N VAL A 170 -10.42 6.40 -5.40
CA VAL A 170 -10.46 7.30 -4.25
C VAL A 170 -10.31 8.77 -4.68
N LEU A 171 -9.33 9.05 -5.53
CA LEU A 171 -9.04 10.41 -5.98
C LEU A 171 -10.14 10.97 -6.92
N LYS A 172 -10.73 10.14 -7.79
CA LYS A 172 -11.82 10.52 -8.67
C LYS A 172 -13.10 10.89 -7.90
N ASP A 173 -13.33 10.25 -6.76
CA ASP A 173 -14.45 10.55 -5.87
C ASP A 173 -14.21 11.83 -5.01
N GLY A 174 -13.13 12.57 -5.28
CA GLY A 174 -12.81 13.82 -4.60
C GLY A 174 -12.15 13.64 -3.22
N LEU A 175 -11.85 12.41 -2.84
CA LEU A 175 -11.16 12.08 -1.60
C LEU A 175 -9.63 12.21 -1.77
N CYS A 176 -8.88 12.04 -0.69
CA CYS A 176 -7.43 12.19 -0.68
C CYS A 176 -6.71 10.87 -0.39
N THR A 177 -5.50 10.75 -0.93
CA THR A 177 -4.50 9.79 -0.48
C THR A 177 -3.32 10.50 0.15
N ILE A 178 -2.63 9.86 1.11
CA ILE A 178 -1.44 10.40 1.76
C ILE A 178 -0.29 9.41 1.61
N GLN A 179 0.77 9.81 0.90
CA GLN A 179 2.04 9.09 0.85
C GLN A 179 3.05 9.76 1.79
N PHE A 180 3.43 9.09 2.86
CA PHE A 180 4.44 9.59 3.78
C PHE A 180 5.83 9.40 3.20
N ASN A 181 6.60 10.51 3.15
CA ASN A 181 8.04 10.50 2.90
C ASN A 181 8.82 10.54 4.22
N ALA A 182 8.20 11.04 5.29
CA ALA A 182 8.79 11.00 6.63
C ALA A 182 9.04 9.57 7.12
N PHE A 183 8.25 8.61 6.64
CA PHE A 183 8.38 7.19 6.93
C PHE A 183 8.51 6.41 5.63
N LEU A 184 9.50 5.51 5.57
CA LEU A 184 9.85 4.80 4.35
C LEU A 184 9.86 3.29 4.61
N CYS A 185 9.46 2.52 3.61
CA CYS A 185 9.64 1.07 3.59
C CYS A 185 10.74 0.67 2.61
N GLY A 186 11.65 -0.18 3.06
CA GLY A 186 12.59 -0.91 2.21
C GLY A 186 11.83 -2.02 1.49
N LYS A 187 12.13 -2.21 0.22
CA LYS A 187 11.51 -3.28 -0.58
C LYS A 187 12.56 -3.94 -1.46
N ILE A 188 12.67 -5.24 -1.33
CA ILE A 188 13.42 -6.06 -2.28
C ILE A 188 12.71 -6.00 -3.62
N THR A 189 13.45 -5.76 -4.70
CA THR A 189 12.88 -5.64 -6.06
C THR A 189 12.17 -6.94 -6.43
N THR A 190 10.89 -6.89 -6.74
CA THR A 190 10.02 -8.03 -7.06
C THR A 190 10.63 -8.92 -8.16
N GLN A 191 11.26 -8.34 -9.18
CA GLN A 191 11.90 -9.07 -10.28
C GLN A 191 13.19 -9.84 -9.90
N ARG A 192 13.64 -9.80 -8.64
CA ARG A 192 14.80 -10.55 -8.13
C ARG A 192 14.43 -11.68 -7.17
N MET A 193 13.16 -11.79 -6.82
CA MET A 193 12.65 -12.88 -6.00
C MET A 193 12.15 -14.02 -6.88
N LYS A 194 12.42 -15.26 -6.51
CA LYS A 194 11.81 -16.44 -7.13
C LYS A 194 10.42 -16.65 -6.54
N GLY A 195 9.44 -16.97 -7.38
CA GLY A 195 8.07 -17.28 -6.99
C GLY A 195 7.09 -16.09 -7.00
N GLY A 196 5.81 -16.38 -6.83
CA GLY A 196 4.73 -15.41 -6.77
C GLY A 196 4.49 -14.65 -8.09
N ASN A 197 4.05 -13.41 -7.98
CA ASN A 197 3.70 -12.55 -9.13
C ASN A 197 4.81 -12.40 -10.19
N THR A 198 6.09 -12.69 -9.86
CA THR A 198 7.20 -12.55 -10.81
C THR A 198 7.16 -13.64 -11.88
N GLU A 199 6.98 -14.88 -11.48
CA GLU A 199 6.93 -16.02 -12.40
C GLU A 199 5.59 -16.07 -13.17
N GLU A 200 4.47 -15.81 -12.49
CA GLU A 200 3.14 -15.90 -13.11
C GLU A 200 2.83 -14.77 -14.11
N PHE A 201 3.35 -13.56 -13.88
CA PHE A 201 2.89 -12.38 -14.63
C PHE A 201 3.94 -11.68 -15.50
N TYR A 202 5.22 -11.87 -15.25
CA TYR A 202 6.25 -11.06 -15.92
C TYR A 202 7.12 -11.80 -16.90
N GLU A 203 7.26 -13.11 -16.79
CA GLU A 203 8.13 -13.89 -17.69
C GLU A 203 7.45 -14.17 -19.03
N ASP A 204 6.13 -14.46 -19.04
CA ASP A 204 5.41 -14.85 -20.26
C ASP A 204 4.80 -13.67 -21.03
N GLU A 205 4.26 -12.65 -20.35
CA GLU A 205 3.43 -11.61 -21.00
C GLU A 205 4.09 -10.21 -21.04
N GLY A 206 5.20 -10.04 -20.36
CA GLY A 206 5.86 -8.74 -20.24
C GLY A 206 5.03 -7.69 -19.46
N THR A 207 5.30 -6.42 -19.72
CA THR A 207 4.66 -5.31 -18.97
C THR A 207 3.49 -4.64 -19.72
N LEU A 208 3.20 -5.06 -20.96
CA LEU A 208 2.18 -4.43 -21.79
C LEU A 208 0.74 -4.70 -21.30
N PRO A 209 0.31 -5.94 -21.03
CA PRO A 209 -1.07 -6.21 -20.59
C PRO A 209 -1.43 -5.44 -19.32
N LYS A 210 -0.52 -5.41 -18.37
CA LYS A 210 -0.70 -4.67 -17.11
C LYS A 210 -0.85 -3.17 -17.34
N SER A 211 -0.12 -2.60 -18.31
CA SER A 211 -0.21 -1.16 -18.62
C SER A 211 -1.50 -0.84 -19.37
N GLN A 212 -1.92 -1.71 -20.28
CA GLN A 212 -3.18 -1.60 -21.02
C GLN A 212 -4.41 -1.72 -20.12
N MET A 213 -4.38 -2.62 -19.13
CA MET A 213 -5.49 -2.76 -18.18
C MET A 213 -5.75 -1.45 -17.43
N LEU A 214 -4.70 -0.80 -16.93
CA LEU A 214 -4.87 0.46 -16.20
C LEU A 214 -5.37 1.59 -17.11
N GLU A 215 -4.87 1.68 -18.35
CA GLU A 215 -5.35 2.65 -19.34
C GLU A 215 -6.83 2.39 -19.69
N LYS A 216 -7.25 1.13 -19.86
CA LYS A 216 -8.65 0.76 -20.11
C LYS A 216 -9.57 1.16 -18.93
N LEU A 217 -9.12 0.98 -17.68
CA LEU A 217 -9.89 1.33 -16.48
C LEU A 217 -9.94 2.85 -16.22
N HIS A 218 -8.90 3.58 -16.63
CA HIS A 218 -8.74 5.00 -16.34
C HIS A 218 -8.22 5.77 -17.56
N PRO A 219 -8.94 5.77 -18.71
CA PRO A 219 -8.47 6.38 -19.97
C PRO A 219 -8.30 7.91 -19.90
N ASP A 220 -8.93 8.55 -18.92
CA ASP A 220 -8.86 9.98 -18.67
C ASP A 220 -7.53 10.42 -18.03
N VAL A 221 -6.83 9.52 -17.32
CA VAL A 221 -5.62 9.84 -16.55
C VAL A 221 -4.45 8.90 -16.80
N ALA A 222 -4.68 7.70 -17.29
CA ALA A 222 -3.64 6.70 -17.51
C ALA A 222 -3.38 6.50 -19.00
N LYS A 223 -2.10 6.34 -19.37
CA LYS A 223 -1.66 6.07 -20.74
C LYS A 223 -0.57 5.01 -20.75
N VAL A 224 -0.59 4.15 -21.76
CA VAL A 224 0.51 3.24 -22.04
C VAL A 224 1.64 4.01 -22.72
N VAL A 225 2.84 3.88 -22.19
CA VAL A 225 4.05 4.53 -22.74
C VAL A 225 5.20 3.52 -22.81
N PHE A 226 6.04 3.64 -23.86
CA PHE A 226 7.25 2.83 -23.97
C PHE A 226 8.46 3.65 -23.52
N LYS A 227 9.08 3.26 -22.39
CA LYS A 227 10.25 3.93 -21.79
C LYS A 227 11.20 2.88 -21.20
N PHE A 228 12.51 3.17 -21.22
CA PHE A 228 13.51 2.27 -20.64
C PHE A 228 13.43 0.83 -21.19
N ASN A 229 13.17 0.72 -22.49
CA ASN A 229 13.06 -0.54 -23.23
C ASN A 229 11.94 -1.49 -22.74
N ARG A 230 10.87 -0.94 -22.14
CA ARG A 230 9.68 -1.70 -21.73
C ARG A 230 8.43 -0.82 -21.71
N TRP A 231 7.27 -1.46 -21.72
CA TRP A 231 5.98 -0.79 -21.56
C TRP A 231 5.73 -0.40 -20.12
N HIS A 232 5.20 0.80 -19.92
CA HIS A 232 4.79 1.33 -18.62
C HIS A 232 3.41 1.96 -18.74
N HIS A 233 2.68 1.99 -17.64
CA HIS A 233 1.58 2.93 -17.47
C HIS A 233 2.16 4.26 -16.94
N GLN A 234 1.65 5.35 -17.46
CA GLN A 234 1.91 6.70 -16.95
C GLN A 234 0.59 7.30 -16.52
N VAL A 235 0.51 7.77 -15.28
CA VAL A 235 -0.70 8.40 -14.72
C VAL A 235 -0.45 9.89 -14.52
N ASP A 236 -1.42 10.70 -14.95
CA ASP A 236 -1.46 12.14 -14.67
C ASP A 236 -2.29 12.40 -13.41
N TYR A 237 -1.62 12.72 -12.32
CA TYR A 237 -2.24 13.07 -11.03
C TYR A 237 -2.58 14.56 -10.91
N SER A 238 -2.29 15.39 -11.92
CA SER A 238 -2.41 16.86 -11.83
C SER A 238 -3.84 17.32 -11.53
N GLN A 239 -4.85 16.65 -12.09
CA GLN A 239 -6.26 16.98 -11.88
C GLN A 239 -6.74 16.76 -10.45
N PHE A 240 -6.04 15.91 -9.65
CA PHE A 240 -6.39 15.60 -8.27
C PHE A 240 -5.77 16.58 -7.26
N LYS A 241 -4.92 17.51 -7.68
CA LYS A 241 -4.33 18.54 -6.80
C LYS A 241 -5.38 19.42 -6.12
N LYS A 242 -6.59 19.47 -6.67
CA LYS A 242 -7.74 20.20 -6.08
C LYS A 242 -8.35 19.49 -4.87
N ASN A 243 -8.16 18.18 -4.72
CA ASN A 243 -8.70 17.45 -3.59
C ASN A 243 -7.94 17.88 -2.33
N GLN A 244 -8.66 18.33 -1.32
CA GLN A 244 -8.09 18.88 -0.09
C GLN A 244 -8.47 18.03 1.11
N LEU A 245 -7.59 17.97 2.09
CA LEU A 245 -7.83 17.29 3.36
C LEU A 245 -8.94 18.00 4.16
N ILE A 246 -9.90 17.23 4.66
CA ILE A 246 -10.99 17.72 5.51
C ILE A 246 -10.65 17.37 6.96
N LYS A 247 -10.25 18.37 7.74
CA LYS A 247 -9.90 18.19 9.16
C LYS A 247 -11.15 17.93 10.00
N ILE A 248 -11.04 16.97 10.92
CA ILE A 248 -12.07 16.66 11.94
C ILE A 248 -11.56 16.90 13.37
N VAL A 249 -10.28 17.22 13.54
CA VAL A 249 -9.64 17.53 14.82
C VAL A 249 -9.08 18.94 14.77
N ASP A 250 -9.33 19.71 15.82
CA ASP A 250 -8.67 21.00 15.99
C ASP A 250 -7.18 20.78 16.33
N THR A 251 -6.33 21.00 15.34
CA THR A 251 -4.89 20.78 15.48
C THR A 251 -4.21 21.80 16.39
N SER A 252 -4.87 22.93 16.71
CA SER A 252 -4.34 23.92 17.67
C SER A 252 -4.32 23.40 19.09
N LEU A 253 -5.16 22.40 19.40
CA LEU A 253 -5.25 21.74 20.71
C LEU A 253 -4.27 20.57 20.86
N LEU A 254 -3.58 20.18 19.80
CA LEU A 254 -2.61 19.10 19.87
C LEU A 254 -1.31 19.59 20.53
N PRO A 255 -0.64 18.75 21.32
CA PRO A 255 0.67 19.07 21.85
C PRO A 255 1.65 19.32 20.70
N LYS A 256 2.50 20.33 20.84
CA LYS A 256 3.50 20.68 19.82
C LYS A 256 4.43 19.51 19.50
N ILE A 257 4.75 18.73 20.52
CA ILE A 257 5.51 17.48 20.39
C ILE A 257 4.58 16.34 20.82
N ASN A 258 4.39 15.35 19.95
CA ASN A 258 3.58 14.20 20.28
C ASN A 258 4.31 13.18 21.18
N ASN A 259 3.61 12.12 21.60
CA ASN A 259 4.15 11.06 22.47
C ASN A 259 5.33 10.27 21.84
N TYR A 260 5.60 10.48 20.56
CA TYR A 260 6.71 9.84 19.82
C TYR A 260 7.90 10.79 19.64
N GLY A 261 7.87 11.99 20.26
CA GLY A 261 8.91 12.98 20.14
C GLY A 261 8.91 13.75 18.80
N MET A 262 7.84 13.65 18.01
CA MET A 262 7.71 14.34 16.73
C MET A 262 7.05 15.71 16.91
N GLU A 263 7.61 16.73 16.30
CA GLU A 263 7.08 18.09 16.33
C GLU A 263 5.99 18.27 15.26
N LEU A 264 4.88 18.92 15.64
CA LEU A 264 3.85 19.34 14.70
C LEU A 264 4.34 20.60 13.97
N ILE A 265 4.68 20.46 12.69
CA ILE A 265 5.04 21.56 11.80
C ILE A 265 3.78 21.99 11.05
N ASN A 266 3.39 23.24 11.18
CA ASN A 266 2.41 23.87 10.30
C ASN A 266 3.13 24.27 9.00
N LEU A 267 2.78 23.60 7.90
CA LEU A 267 3.28 23.93 6.56
C LEU A 267 2.46 25.06 5.96
#